data_297cc1956696e6f35330abf77a65a0e0
#
_entry.id   297cc1956696e6f35330abf77a65a0e0
#
_cell.length_a   1.000
_cell.length_b   1.000
_cell.length_c   1.000
_cell.angle_alpha   90.00
_cell.angle_beta   90.00
_cell.angle_gamma   90.00
#
_symmetry.space_group_name_H-M   'P 1'
#
loop_
_entity.id
_entity.type
_entity.pdbx_description
1 polymer ?
#
loop_
_entity_poly.entity_id
_entity_poly.type
_entity_poly.pdbx_seq_one_letter_code
_entity_poly.pdbx_strand_id
1 'polypeptide(L)'
;METILSFEDVSYSYLDGSSTVTILDKANYDFEKGKIYAIVGASGSGKTTTIVLAGGLDKPKEGKVNFKGTDINQIGLNKYRRNDISIVFQAYNLIYYMNAYENVANAIEIPNIKVPNKKEYCLNILQKLGLTKDQCFRDIRKLSGGQQQRIAIARAIAKDVDLILADEPTGNLDEKNSREILKIFIDLAHNDNKCVIIVTHSPSLAAKCDVQLKISDGQIIEV
;
A
#
# COMPACT_ATOMS: atom_id res chain seq x y z
N MET A 1 -19.65 -0.14 9.40
CA MET A 1 -18.59 -0.80 8.62
C MET A 1 -17.46 -1.15 9.58
N GLU A 2 -16.56 -2.08 9.23
CA GLU A 2 -15.50 -2.55 10.14
C GLU A 2 -14.26 -1.67 9.97
N THR A 3 -13.83 -0.96 11.04
CA THR A 3 -12.57 -0.20 11.05
C THR A 3 -11.39 -1.17 11.04
N ILE A 4 -10.50 -1.04 10.04
CA ILE A 4 -9.30 -1.86 9.89
C ILE A 4 -8.06 -1.15 10.42
N LEU A 5 -7.95 0.15 10.18
CA LEU A 5 -6.85 0.96 10.65
C LEU A 5 -7.41 2.24 11.27
N SER A 6 -6.90 2.63 12.43
CA SER A 6 -7.24 3.92 13.04
C SER A 6 -6.00 4.69 13.47
N PHE A 7 -6.06 6.00 13.31
CA PHE A 7 -5.15 6.98 13.89
C PHE A 7 -5.83 7.58 15.09
N GLU A 8 -5.23 7.53 16.27
CA GLU A 8 -5.74 8.08 17.51
C GLU A 8 -4.73 9.08 18.09
N ASP A 9 -5.06 10.37 18.02
CA ASP A 9 -4.25 11.52 18.48
C ASP A 9 -2.80 11.47 17.96
N VAL A 10 -2.61 11.03 16.72
CA VAL A 10 -1.29 10.81 16.14
C VAL A 10 -0.60 12.13 15.87
N SER A 11 0.53 12.36 16.53
CA SER A 11 1.44 13.48 16.23
C SER A 11 2.76 12.96 15.66
N TYR A 12 3.25 13.63 14.63
CA TYR A 12 4.53 13.31 14.01
C TYR A 12 5.24 14.56 13.51
N SER A 13 6.52 14.66 13.82
CA SER A 13 7.39 15.75 13.39
C SER A 13 8.80 15.22 13.11
N TYR A 14 9.55 15.94 12.31
CA TYR A 14 10.97 15.70 12.08
C TYR A 14 11.78 16.99 12.22
N LEU A 15 13.09 16.85 12.39
CA LEU A 15 14.02 17.97 12.44
C LEU A 15 14.48 18.30 11.02
N ASP A 16 14.34 19.57 10.62
CA ASP A 16 14.92 20.11 9.40
C ASP A 16 15.92 21.23 9.81
N GLY A 17 17.18 20.85 9.84
CA GLY A 17 18.23 21.67 10.43
C GLY A 17 17.99 21.93 11.92
N SER A 18 17.76 23.19 12.30
CA SER A 18 17.44 23.60 13.67
C SER A 18 15.94 23.74 13.96
N SER A 19 15.09 23.56 12.96
CA SER A 19 13.64 23.73 13.08
C SER A 19 12.91 22.41 13.17
N THR A 20 11.85 22.33 13.98
CA THR A 20 10.93 21.19 14.00
C THR A 20 9.81 21.44 13.01
N VAL A 21 9.63 20.52 12.07
CA VAL A 21 8.52 20.55 11.12
C VAL A 21 7.48 19.53 11.59
N THR A 22 6.31 20.02 12.00
CA THR A 22 5.17 19.18 12.39
C THR A 22 4.39 18.78 11.14
N ILE A 23 4.16 17.50 10.97
CA ILE A 23 3.43 16.91 9.83
C ILE A 23 2.01 16.50 10.22
N LEU A 24 1.89 15.82 11.37
CA LEU A 24 0.61 15.49 11.97
C LEU A 24 0.59 16.03 13.40
N ASP A 25 -0.55 16.56 13.81
CA ASP A 25 -0.78 17.10 15.13
C ASP A 25 -2.11 16.58 15.68
N LYS A 26 -2.07 15.59 16.56
CA LYS A 26 -3.21 14.87 17.12
C LYS A 26 -4.23 14.44 16.06
N ALA A 27 -3.72 13.93 14.94
CA ALA A 27 -4.54 13.49 13.83
C ALA A 27 -5.36 12.26 14.20
N ASN A 28 -6.64 12.28 13.84
CA ASN A 28 -7.57 11.17 14.05
C ASN A 28 -8.23 10.82 12.73
N TYR A 29 -8.28 9.53 12.39
CA TYR A 29 -9.04 9.03 11.26
C TYR A 29 -9.22 7.51 11.30
N ASP A 30 -10.39 7.04 10.86
CA ASP A 30 -10.76 5.63 10.78
C ASP A 30 -10.86 5.17 9.33
N PHE A 31 -10.06 4.16 8.95
CA PHE A 31 -10.12 3.52 7.65
C PHE A 31 -10.90 2.21 7.73
N GLU A 32 -11.89 2.07 6.86
CA GLU A 32 -12.84 0.96 6.88
C GLU A 32 -12.53 -0.09 5.81
N LYS A 33 -12.92 -1.31 6.08
CA LYS A 33 -12.87 -2.43 5.14
C LYS A 33 -13.83 -2.22 3.98
N GLY A 34 -13.47 -2.71 2.80
CA GLY A 34 -14.29 -2.60 1.60
C GLY A 34 -14.25 -1.22 0.91
N LYS A 35 -13.38 -0.32 1.36
CA LYS A 35 -13.22 1.01 0.78
C LYS A 35 -11.83 1.26 0.20
N ILE A 36 -11.79 2.09 -0.85
CA ILE A 36 -10.56 2.64 -1.41
C ILE A 36 -10.46 4.13 -1.10
N TYR A 37 -9.37 4.51 -0.47
CA TYR A 37 -9.05 5.88 -0.04
C TYR A 37 -7.94 6.46 -0.90
N ALA A 38 -8.08 7.72 -1.31
CA ALA A 38 -7.01 8.49 -1.93
C ALA A 38 -6.54 9.60 -0.99
N ILE A 39 -5.28 9.58 -0.57
CA ILE A 39 -4.65 10.69 0.14
C ILE A 39 -4.02 11.61 -0.89
N VAL A 40 -4.54 12.84 -1.02
CA VAL A 40 -4.12 13.84 -1.99
C VAL A 40 -3.48 15.05 -1.32
N GLY A 41 -2.77 15.87 -2.08
CA GLY A 41 -2.20 17.13 -1.60
C GLY A 41 -0.86 17.45 -2.25
N ALA A 42 -0.34 18.65 -1.94
CA ALA A 42 0.94 19.14 -2.45
C ALA A 42 2.13 18.27 -1.96
N SER A 43 3.27 18.38 -2.60
CA SER A 43 4.52 17.79 -2.09
C SER A 43 4.82 18.35 -0.70
N GLY A 44 5.27 17.48 0.22
CA GLY A 44 5.58 17.86 1.59
C GLY A 44 4.37 17.98 2.53
N SER A 45 3.13 17.75 2.07
CA SER A 45 1.93 17.87 2.93
C SER A 45 1.74 16.73 3.95
N GLY A 46 2.63 15.71 3.97
CA GLY A 46 2.54 14.60 4.96
C GLY A 46 1.94 13.30 4.42
N LYS A 47 1.59 13.21 3.14
CA LYS A 47 0.99 11.98 2.55
C LYS A 47 1.87 10.74 2.74
N THR A 48 3.13 10.82 2.35
CA THR A 48 4.10 9.72 2.53
C THR A 48 4.30 9.40 4.02
N THR A 49 4.33 10.43 4.90
CA THR A 49 4.40 10.23 6.34
C THR A 49 3.20 9.43 6.85
N THR A 50 1.99 9.74 6.38
CA THR A 50 0.79 8.98 6.77
C THR A 50 0.89 7.50 6.35
N ILE A 51 1.36 7.21 5.11
CA ILE A 51 1.62 5.82 4.67
C ILE A 51 2.73 5.15 5.51
N VAL A 52 3.80 5.86 5.83
CA VAL A 52 4.91 5.36 6.65
C VAL A 52 4.43 4.95 8.03
N LEU A 53 3.60 5.78 8.69
CA LEU A 53 3.01 5.49 10.00
C LEU A 53 1.98 4.37 9.91
N ALA A 54 1.05 4.42 8.94
CA ALA A 54 0.08 3.37 8.67
C ALA A 54 0.74 2.01 8.41
N GLY A 55 1.89 2.02 7.71
CA GLY A 55 2.69 0.84 7.40
C GLY A 55 3.59 0.35 8.54
N GLY A 56 3.64 1.07 9.67
CA GLY A 56 4.56 0.75 10.77
C GLY A 56 6.03 0.77 10.33
N LEU A 57 6.38 1.60 9.34
CA LEU A 57 7.76 1.83 8.91
C LEU A 57 8.47 2.80 9.85
N ASP A 58 7.69 3.68 10.49
CA ASP A 58 8.13 4.52 11.59
C ASP A 58 7.04 4.58 12.66
N LYS A 59 7.34 5.24 13.81
CA LYS A 59 6.43 5.36 14.94
C LYS A 59 5.96 6.80 15.10
N PRO A 60 4.70 7.03 15.49
CA PRO A 60 4.25 8.35 15.89
C PRO A 60 5.07 8.83 17.10
N LYS A 61 5.21 10.14 17.26
CA LYS A 61 5.82 10.76 18.45
C LYS A 61 4.86 10.70 19.62
N GLU A 62 3.57 10.95 19.36
CA GLU A 62 2.47 10.88 20.31
C GLU A 62 1.29 10.18 19.65
N GLY A 63 0.35 9.69 20.46
CA GLY A 63 -0.79 8.92 19.98
C GLY A 63 -0.42 7.52 19.53
N LYS A 64 -1.29 6.87 18.80
CA LYS A 64 -1.11 5.49 18.33
C LYS A 64 -1.82 5.22 17.01
N VAL A 65 -1.29 4.27 16.28
CA VAL A 65 -1.91 3.68 15.10
C VAL A 65 -2.39 2.29 15.49
N ASN A 66 -3.69 2.04 15.34
CA ASN A 66 -4.26 0.73 15.65
C ASN A 66 -4.63 -0.02 14.38
N PHE A 67 -4.37 -1.31 14.36
CA PHE A 67 -4.83 -2.25 13.35
C PHE A 67 -5.81 -3.22 13.99
N LYS A 68 -7.04 -3.26 13.50
CA LYS A 68 -8.14 -4.06 14.09
C LYS A 68 -8.27 -3.84 15.61
N GLY A 69 -8.21 -2.57 16.02
CA GLY A 69 -8.34 -2.17 17.43
C GLY A 69 -7.12 -2.42 18.31
N THR A 70 -6.01 -2.93 17.76
CA THR A 70 -4.77 -3.18 18.54
C THR A 70 -3.66 -2.26 18.06
N ASP A 71 -2.97 -1.57 18.99
CA ASP A 71 -1.79 -0.74 18.65
C ASP A 71 -0.74 -1.59 17.93
N ILE A 72 -0.31 -1.11 16.75
CA ILE A 72 0.69 -1.80 15.93
C ILE A 72 2.04 -1.97 16.64
N ASN A 73 2.35 -1.12 17.63
CA ASN A 73 3.54 -1.29 18.47
C ASN A 73 3.41 -2.52 19.39
N GLN A 74 2.19 -2.81 19.90
CA GLN A 74 1.92 -4.00 20.70
C GLN A 74 1.93 -5.27 19.84
N ILE A 75 1.46 -5.21 18.60
CA ILE A 75 1.61 -6.32 17.63
C ILE A 75 3.09 -6.59 17.36
N GLY A 76 3.89 -5.54 17.36
CA GLY A 76 5.29 -5.51 16.93
C GLY A 76 5.43 -5.20 15.44
N LEU A 77 6.06 -4.07 15.11
CA LEU A 77 6.09 -3.52 13.75
C LEU A 77 6.59 -4.50 12.69
N ASN A 78 7.58 -5.35 13.01
CA ASN A 78 8.08 -6.37 12.08
C ASN A 78 7.04 -7.47 11.81
N LYS A 79 6.30 -7.90 12.85
CA LYS A 79 5.22 -8.88 12.73
C LYS A 79 4.07 -8.29 11.91
N TYR A 80 3.67 -7.06 12.22
CA TYR A 80 2.63 -6.33 11.52
C TYR A 80 2.94 -6.22 10.02
N ARG A 81 4.12 -5.71 9.64
CA ARG A 81 4.52 -5.61 8.22
C ARG A 81 4.61 -6.97 7.53
N ARG A 82 5.10 -7.98 8.25
CA ARG A 82 5.28 -9.31 7.69
C ARG A 82 3.95 -10.01 7.41
N ASN A 83 2.99 -9.92 8.34
CA ASN A 83 1.80 -10.77 8.33
C ASN A 83 0.50 -10.05 7.99
N ASP A 84 0.35 -8.77 8.37
CA ASP A 84 -0.96 -8.15 8.49
C ASP A 84 -1.27 -7.12 7.40
N ILE A 85 -0.24 -6.58 6.75
CA ILE A 85 -0.39 -5.57 5.69
C ILE A 85 0.46 -5.86 4.45
N SER A 86 0.13 -5.19 3.36
CA SER A 86 0.98 -5.11 2.17
C SER A 86 1.22 -3.67 1.77
N ILE A 87 2.44 -3.38 1.28
CA ILE A 87 2.82 -2.04 0.80
C ILE A 87 3.30 -2.15 -0.64
N VAL A 88 2.73 -1.32 -1.51
CA VAL A 88 3.14 -1.13 -2.90
C VAL A 88 3.80 0.23 -3.01
N PHE A 89 5.06 0.27 -3.44
CA PHE A 89 5.84 1.51 -3.57
C PHE A 89 5.93 1.97 -5.03
N GLN A 90 6.13 3.25 -5.25
CA GLN A 90 6.37 3.86 -6.55
C GLN A 90 7.57 3.24 -7.27
N ALA A 91 8.63 2.92 -6.57
CA ALA A 91 9.87 2.34 -7.11
C ALA A 91 9.80 0.81 -7.31
N TYR A 92 8.60 0.20 -7.26
CA TYR A 92 8.32 -1.24 -7.37
C TYR A 92 8.99 -2.11 -6.29
N ASN A 93 10.19 -1.81 -5.85
CA ASN A 93 11.00 -2.54 -4.86
C ASN A 93 11.05 -4.05 -5.14
N LEU A 94 11.25 -4.41 -6.40
CA LEU A 94 11.42 -5.80 -6.82
C LEU A 94 12.84 -6.30 -6.53
N ILE A 95 12.93 -7.59 -6.26
CA ILE A 95 14.22 -8.27 -6.08
C ILE A 95 14.74 -8.63 -7.48
N TYR A 96 15.66 -7.84 -8.01
CA TYR A 96 16.08 -7.87 -9.41
C TYR A 96 16.83 -9.14 -9.87
N TYR A 97 17.36 -9.93 -8.95
CA TYR A 97 17.95 -11.24 -9.25
C TYR A 97 16.93 -12.39 -9.22
N MET A 98 15.66 -12.08 -8.92
CA MET A 98 14.51 -12.99 -8.96
C MET A 98 13.61 -12.66 -10.14
N ASN A 99 13.02 -13.65 -10.80
CA ASN A 99 11.97 -13.44 -11.78
C ASN A 99 10.63 -13.06 -11.11
N ALA A 100 9.57 -12.82 -11.91
CA ALA A 100 8.27 -12.41 -11.38
C ALA A 100 7.65 -13.45 -10.45
N TYR A 101 7.71 -14.73 -10.83
CA TYR A 101 7.21 -15.83 -10.00
C TYR A 101 7.93 -15.89 -8.64
N GLU A 102 9.26 -15.81 -8.64
CA GLU A 102 10.07 -15.86 -7.41
C GLU A 102 9.80 -14.66 -6.50
N ASN A 103 9.61 -13.46 -7.06
CA ASN A 103 9.22 -12.28 -6.28
C ASN A 103 7.89 -12.48 -5.55
N VAL A 104 6.89 -13.08 -6.21
CA VAL A 104 5.58 -13.35 -5.60
C VAL A 104 5.67 -14.52 -4.61
N ALA A 105 6.38 -15.57 -4.96
CA ALA A 105 6.58 -16.72 -4.08
C ALA A 105 7.25 -16.31 -2.75
N ASN A 106 8.28 -15.45 -2.82
CA ASN A 106 8.97 -14.94 -1.63
C ASN A 106 8.02 -14.15 -0.70
N ALA A 107 7.03 -13.44 -1.26
CA ALA A 107 6.07 -12.69 -0.47
C ALA A 107 5.16 -13.55 0.41
N ILE A 108 4.94 -14.81 0.06
CA ILE A 108 4.17 -15.77 0.87
C ILE A 108 5.08 -16.69 1.72
N GLU A 109 6.32 -16.88 1.30
CA GLU A 109 7.31 -17.69 2.06
C GLU A 109 7.77 -17.00 3.34
N ILE A 110 8.07 -15.69 3.28
CA ILE A 110 8.51 -14.91 4.46
C ILE A 110 7.50 -14.97 5.62
N PRO A 111 6.18 -14.72 5.41
CA PRO A 111 5.18 -14.88 6.45
C PRO A 111 4.76 -16.34 6.69
N ASN A 112 5.32 -17.31 5.96
CA ASN A 112 4.99 -18.73 6.02
C ASN A 112 3.50 -19.03 5.72
N ILE A 113 2.95 -18.33 4.73
CA ILE A 113 1.57 -18.56 4.27
C ILE A 113 1.51 -19.89 3.52
N LYS A 114 0.65 -20.80 4.01
CA LYS A 114 0.48 -22.12 3.40
C LYS A 114 -0.60 -22.08 2.33
N VAL A 115 -0.23 -22.44 1.12
CA VAL A 115 -1.13 -22.61 -0.03
C VAL A 115 -0.93 -24.01 -0.62
N PRO A 116 -1.97 -24.68 -1.13
CA PRO A 116 -1.89 -26.09 -1.58
C PRO A 116 -0.85 -26.31 -2.68
N ASN A 117 -0.87 -25.48 -3.71
CA ASN A 117 0.10 -25.49 -4.81
C ASN A 117 0.67 -24.08 -5.01
N LYS A 118 1.78 -23.82 -4.31
CA LYS A 118 2.43 -22.50 -4.32
C LYS A 118 2.73 -21.98 -5.73
N LYS A 119 3.24 -22.85 -6.60
CA LYS A 119 3.60 -22.47 -7.97
C LYS A 119 2.37 -22.03 -8.75
N GLU A 120 1.33 -22.81 -8.72
CA GLU A 120 0.07 -22.51 -9.40
C GLU A 120 -0.59 -21.27 -8.81
N TYR A 121 -0.64 -21.14 -7.50
CA TYR A 121 -1.17 -19.97 -6.81
C TYR A 121 -0.51 -18.66 -7.27
N CYS A 122 0.83 -18.59 -7.25
CA CYS A 122 1.57 -17.40 -7.66
C CYS A 122 1.39 -17.11 -9.15
N LEU A 123 1.43 -18.15 -10.01
CA LEU A 123 1.22 -17.97 -11.45
C LEU A 123 -0.19 -17.49 -11.77
N ASN A 124 -1.20 -18.00 -11.09
CA ASN A 124 -2.59 -17.57 -11.27
C ASN A 124 -2.77 -16.08 -10.93
N ILE A 125 -2.15 -15.59 -9.85
CA ILE A 125 -2.16 -14.17 -9.50
C ILE A 125 -1.50 -13.34 -10.60
N LEU A 126 -0.29 -13.71 -11.03
CA LEU A 126 0.43 -13.00 -12.08
C LEU A 126 -0.34 -12.95 -13.39
N GLN A 127 -0.96 -14.07 -13.80
CA GLN A 127 -1.75 -14.17 -15.02
C GLN A 127 -3.06 -13.35 -14.93
N LYS A 128 -3.75 -13.36 -13.79
CA LYS A 128 -4.91 -12.49 -13.54
C LYS A 128 -4.55 -11.01 -13.68
N LEU A 129 -3.31 -10.65 -13.35
CA LEU A 129 -2.78 -9.29 -13.53
C LEU A 129 -2.22 -9.05 -14.95
N GLY A 130 -2.43 -9.96 -15.88
CA GLY A 130 -2.11 -9.79 -17.31
C GLY A 130 -0.68 -10.14 -17.72
N LEU A 131 0.11 -10.82 -16.88
CA LEU A 131 1.41 -11.34 -17.29
C LEU A 131 1.24 -12.68 -18.01
N THR A 132 1.94 -12.87 -19.14
CA THR A 132 2.01 -14.17 -19.81
C THR A 132 2.89 -15.13 -19.02
N LYS A 133 2.74 -16.44 -19.29
CA LYS A 133 3.56 -17.47 -18.64
C LYS A 133 5.06 -17.23 -18.83
N ASP A 134 5.48 -16.81 -20.05
CA ASP A 134 6.88 -16.49 -20.33
C ASP A 134 7.38 -15.28 -19.52
N GLN A 135 6.54 -14.26 -19.36
CA GLN A 135 6.87 -13.07 -18.57
C GLN A 135 7.03 -13.40 -17.08
N CYS A 136 6.30 -14.39 -16.56
CA CYS A 136 6.44 -14.83 -15.17
C CYS A 136 7.84 -15.36 -14.84
N PHE A 137 8.57 -15.89 -15.81
CA PHE A 137 9.92 -16.47 -15.62
C PHE A 137 11.03 -15.64 -16.26
N ARG A 138 10.68 -14.50 -16.88
CA ARG A 138 11.66 -13.60 -17.51
C ARG A 138 12.41 -12.77 -16.48
N ASP A 139 13.65 -12.39 -16.80
CA ASP A 139 14.41 -11.38 -16.05
C ASP A 139 13.59 -10.09 -15.90
N ILE A 140 13.38 -9.63 -14.68
CA ILE A 140 12.56 -8.45 -14.36
C ILE A 140 13.05 -7.21 -15.11
N ARG A 141 14.35 -7.04 -15.28
CA ARG A 141 14.96 -5.90 -16.00
C ARG A 141 14.55 -5.81 -17.47
N LYS A 142 14.04 -6.91 -18.04
CA LYS A 142 13.54 -7.00 -19.42
C LYS A 142 12.02 -6.80 -19.52
N LEU A 143 11.35 -6.50 -18.41
CA LEU A 143 9.94 -6.22 -18.35
C LEU A 143 9.68 -4.71 -18.36
N SER A 144 8.56 -4.28 -18.96
CA SER A 144 8.13 -2.87 -18.92
C SER A 144 7.81 -2.40 -17.52
N GLY A 145 7.82 -1.08 -17.28
CA GLY A 145 7.46 -0.50 -15.99
C GLY A 145 6.06 -0.94 -15.52
N GLY A 146 5.07 -0.98 -16.41
CA GLY A 146 3.74 -1.48 -16.09
C GLY A 146 3.72 -2.96 -15.72
N GLN A 147 4.55 -3.80 -16.33
CA GLN A 147 4.70 -5.21 -15.96
C GLN A 147 5.38 -5.36 -14.59
N GLN A 148 6.41 -4.56 -14.32
CA GLN A 148 7.07 -4.54 -13.02
C GLN A 148 6.12 -4.08 -11.90
N GLN A 149 5.29 -3.06 -12.16
CA GLN A 149 4.27 -2.61 -11.21
C GLN A 149 3.24 -3.71 -10.92
N ARG A 150 2.78 -4.43 -11.94
CA ARG A 150 1.86 -5.57 -11.75
C ARG A 150 2.49 -6.67 -10.89
N ILE A 151 3.79 -6.91 -10.98
CA ILE A 151 4.51 -7.85 -10.11
C ILE A 151 4.54 -7.33 -8.66
N ALA A 152 4.78 -6.04 -8.45
CA ALA A 152 4.74 -5.44 -7.12
C ALA A 152 3.35 -5.56 -6.47
N ILE A 153 2.29 -5.36 -7.25
CA ILE A 153 0.90 -5.58 -6.82
C ILE A 153 0.62 -7.06 -6.58
N ALA A 154 1.12 -7.97 -7.45
CA ALA A 154 0.99 -9.41 -7.26
C ALA A 154 1.58 -9.87 -5.91
N ARG A 155 2.72 -9.31 -5.50
CA ARG A 155 3.29 -9.54 -4.16
C ARG A 155 2.36 -9.10 -3.04
N ALA A 156 1.70 -7.96 -3.21
CA ALA A 156 0.77 -7.44 -2.22
C ALA A 156 -0.48 -8.32 -2.11
N ILE A 157 -1.04 -8.75 -3.24
CA ILE A 157 -2.23 -9.62 -3.30
C ILE A 157 -1.92 -11.03 -2.74
N ALA A 158 -0.74 -11.56 -3.04
CA ALA A 158 -0.38 -12.93 -2.68
C ALA A 158 -0.40 -13.20 -1.17
N LYS A 159 -0.24 -12.18 -0.35
CA LYS A 159 -0.34 -12.29 1.11
C LYS A 159 -1.77 -12.40 1.62
N ASP A 160 -2.77 -12.05 0.82
CA ASP A 160 -4.20 -12.05 1.17
C ASP A 160 -4.51 -11.32 2.49
N VAL A 161 -3.93 -10.14 2.68
CA VAL A 161 -4.12 -9.29 3.86
C VAL A 161 -5.32 -8.36 3.70
N ASP A 162 -5.85 -7.83 4.83
CA ASP A 162 -7.01 -6.94 4.82
C ASP A 162 -6.66 -5.47 4.54
N LEU A 163 -5.38 -5.06 4.72
CA LEU A 163 -4.92 -3.68 4.50
C LEU A 163 -3.82 -3.63 3.44
N ILE A 164 -4.07 -2.83 2.40
CA ILE A 164 -3.11 -2.57 1.32
C ILE A 164 -2.83 -1.07 1.27
N LEU A 165 -1.57 -0.72 1.41
CA LEU A 165 -1.07 0.64 1.29
C LEU A 165 -0.35 0.79 -0.05
N ALA A 166 -0.55 1.90 -0.75
CA ALA A 166 0.10 2.16 -2.03
C ALA A 166 0.60 3.60 -2.10
N ASP A 167 1.91 3.78 -2.23
CA ASP A 167 2.54 5.09 -2.39
C ASP A 167 2.84 5.34 -3.86
N GLU A 168 2.12 6.27 -4.48
CA GLU A 168 2.22 6.66 -5.90
C GLU A 168 2.26 5.46 -6.87
N PRO A 169 1.32 4.49 -6.78
CA PRO A 169 1.43 3.23 -7.52
C PRO A 169 1.33 3.36 -9.03
N THR A 170 1.02 4.55 -9.54
CA THR A 170 0.90 4.83 -10.97
C THR A 170 1.84 5.94 -11.45
N GLY A 171 2.67 6.51 -10.58
CA GLY A 171 3.48 7.69 -10.88
C GLY A 171 4.48 7.53 -12.04
N ASN A 172 4.91 6.29 -12.33
CA ASN A 172 5.86 5.98 -13.40
C ASN A 172 5.19 5.31 -14.62
N LEU A 173 3.85 5.36 -14.74
CA LEU A 173 3.10 4.68 -15.76
C LEU A 173 2.40 5.65 -16.71
N ASP A 174 2.20 5.23 -17.96
CA ASP A 174 1.32 5.91 -18.90
C ASP A 174 -0.16 5.82 -18.43
N GLU A 175 -1.02 6.64 -19.04
CA GLU A 175 -2.42 6.76 -18.63
C GLU A 175 -3.19 5.44 -18.76
N LYS A 176 -2.92 4.63 -19.80
CA LYS A 176 -3.57 3.34 -20.01
C LYS A 176 -3.22 2.36 -18.87
N ASN A 177 -1.93 2.18 -18.63
CA ASN A 177 -1.47 1.30 -17.53
C ASN A 177 -1.96 1.80 -16.17
N SER A 178 -1.96 3.12 -15.93
CA SER A 178 -2.47 3.71 -14.69
C SER A 178 -3.94 3.37 -14.44
N ARG A 179 -4.80 3.42 -15.48
CA ARG A 179 -6.22 3.04 -15.37
C ARG A 179 -6.39 1.54 -15.04
N GLU A 180 -5.59 0.69 -15.65
CA GLU A 180 -5.63 -0.76 -15.40
C GLU A 180 -5.17 -1.10 -13.98
N ILE A 181 -4.13 -0.45 -13.49
CA ILE A 181 -3.66 -0.59 -12.10
C ILE A 181 -4.71 -0.11 -11.10
N LEU A 182 -5.32 1.05 -11.35
CA LEU A 182 -6.38 1.56 -10.48
C LEU A 182 -7.57 0.60 -10.40
N LYS A 183 -7.98 0.00 -11.54
CA LYS A 183 -9.05 -0.98 -11.56
C LYS A 183 -8.73 -2.17 -10.65
N ILE A 184 -7.48 -2.65 -10.63
CA ILE A 184 -7.06 -3.73 -9.73
C ILE A 184 -7.27 -3.32 -8.25
N PHE A 185 -6.89 -2.10 -7.86
CA PHE A 185 -7.09 -1.63 -6.48
C PHE A 185 -8.58 -1.47 -6.12
N ILE A 186 -9.40 -1.01 -7.06
CA ILE A 186 -10.86 -0.92 -6.87
C ILE A 186 -11.45 -2.34 -6.69
N ASP A 187 -11.04 -3.30 -7.53
CA ASP A 187 -11.50 -4.69 -7.41
C ASP A 187 -11.09 -5.31 -6.06
N LEU A 188 -9.88 -5.04 -5.58
CA LEU A 188 -9.41 -5.48 -4.26
C LEU A 188 -10.25 -4.89 -3.12
N ALA A 189 -10.62 -3.61 -3.21
CA ALA A 189 -11.47 -2.98 -2.20
C ALA A 189 -12.89 -3.55 -2.24
N HIS A 190 -13.54 -3.50 -3.39
CA HIS A 190 -14.98 -3.78 -3.51
C HIS A 190 -15.31 -5.27 -3.60
N ASN A 191 -14.56 -6.05 -4.40
CA ASN A 191 -14.86 -7.46 -4.64
C ASN A 191 -14.21 -8.38 -3.59
N ASP A 192 -12.97 -8.04 -3.16
CA ASP A 192 -12.21 -8.83 -2.18
C ASP A 192 -12.34 -8.26 -0.75
N ASN A 193 -13.16 -7.19 -0.58
CA ASN A 193 -13.47 -6.55 0.71
C ASN A 193 -12.22 -6.15 1.50
N LYS A 194 -11.20 -5.57 0.82
CA LYS A 194 -9.97 -5.06 1.45
C LYS A 194 -10.09 -3.56 1.76
N CYS A 195 -9.32 -3.07 2.73
CA CYS A 195 -9.07 -1.64 2.89
C CYS A 195 -7.88 -1.28 2.02
N VAL A 196 -8.06 -0.34 1.10
CA VAL A 196 -6.99 0.13 0.21
C VAL A 196 -6.76 1.61 0.42
N ILE A 197 -5.52 2.00 0.74
CA ILE A 197 -5.13 3.41 0.94
C ILE A 197 -4.06 3.77 -0.10
N ILE A 198 -4.38 4.70 -0.99
CA ILE A 198 -3.48 5.16 -2.05
C ILE A 198 -3.05 6.59 -1.80
N VAL A 199 -1.76 6.86 -1.78
CA VAL A 199 -1.22 8.21 -1.92
C VAL A 199 -1.04 8.51 -3.40
N THR A 200 -1.55 9.65 -3.87
CA THR A 200 -1.42 10.03 -5.28
C THR A 200 -1.45 11.55 -5.50
N HIS A 201 -0.73 11.97 -6.55
CA HIS A 201 -0.82 13.31 -7.11
C HIS A 201 -1.79 13.41 -8.30
N SER A 202 -2.42 12.30 -8.72
CA SER A 202 -3.34 12.26 -9.86
C SER A 202 -4.79 12.56 -9.43
N PRO A 203 -5.36 13.73 -9.79
CA PRO A 203 -6.76 14.04 -9.49
C PRO A 203 -7.73 13.05 -10.14
N SER A 204 -7.39 12.58 -11.35
CA SER A 204 -8.23 11.62 -12.09
C SER A 204 -8.26 10.23 -11.44
N LEU A 205 -7.21 9.85 -10.72
CA LEU A 205 -7.18 8.64 -9.90
C LEU A 205 -7.98 8.85 -8.62
N ALA A 206 -7.71 9.94 -7.90
CA ALA A 206 -8.40 10.25 -6.64
C ALA A 206 -9.92 10.32 -6.80
N ALA A 207 -10.40 10.92 -7.90
CA ALA A 207 -11.84 11.02 -8.20
C ALA A 207 -12.57 9.68 -8.41
N LYS A 208 -11.83 8.57 -8.51
CA LYS A 208 -12.39 7.21 -8.65
C LYS A 208 -12.32 6.39 -7.36
N CYS A 209 -11.73 6.95 -6.32
CA CYS A 209 -11.71 6.36 -4.98
C CYS A 209 -13.00 6.71 -4.23
N ASP A 210 -13.39 5.88 -3.27
CA ASP A 210 -14.62 6.08 -2.49
C ASP A 210 -14.52 7.32 -1.60
N VAL A 211 -13.31 7.57 -1.07
CA VAL A 211 -13.05 8.69 -0.16
C VAL A 211 -11.76 9.38 -0.58
N GLN A 212 -11.80 10.71 -0.63
CA GLN A 212 -10.61 11.52 -0.82
C GLN A 212 -10.23 12.19 0.48
N LEU A 213 -8.95 12.11 0.83
CA LEU A 213 -8.38 12.66 2.05
C LEU A 213 -7.28 13.63 1.70
N LYS A 214 -7.14 14.68 2.50
CA LYS A 214 -5.95 15.54 2.47
C LYS A 214 -5.38 15.72 3.86
N ILE A 215 -4.09 16.02 3.92
CA ILE A 215 -3.44 16.48 5.15
C ILE A 215 -3.47 18.01 5.13
N SER A 216 -4.13 18.61 6.11
CA SER A 216 -4.21 20.05 6.28
C SER A 216 -4.08 20.40 7.76
N ASP A 217 -3.18 21.33 8.06
CA ASP A 217 -2.92 21.80 9.44
C ASP A 217 -2.66 20.64 10.43
N GLY A 218 -1.94 19.63 9.98
CA GLY A 218 -1.63 18.44 10.76
C GLY A 218 -2.78 17.43 10.91
N GLN A 219 -3.94 17.67 10.31
CA GLN A 219 -5.12 16.81 10.39
C GLN A 219 -5.37 16.04 9.10
N ILE A 220 -5.98 14.84 9.23
CA ILE A 220 -6.49 14.04 8.09
C ILE A 220 -7.96 14.41 7.91
N ILE A 221 -8.30 15.02 6.78
CA ILE A 221 -9.66 15.49 6.51
C ILE A 221 -10.19 14.97 5.17
N GLU A 222 -11.49 14.70 5.11
CA GLU A 222 -12.19 14.35 3.87
C GLU A 222 -12.43 15.59 3.01
N VAL A 223 -12.37 15.44 1.67
CA VAL A 223 -12.54 16.51 0.69
C VAL A 223 -13.49 16.14 -0.43
#